data_a24c84d2b50d6ebefbf80d8f678add06
#
_entry.id   a24c84d2b50d6ebefbf80d8f678add06
#
_cell.length_a   1.000
_cell.length_b   1.000
_cell.length_c   1.000
_cell.angle_alpha   90.00
_cell.angle_beta   90.00
_cell.angle_gamma   90.00
#
_symmetry.space_group_name_H-M   'P 1'
#
loop_
_entity.id
_entity.type
_entity.pdbx_description
1 polymer ?
#
loop_
_entity_poly.entity_id
_entity_poly.type
_entity_poly.pdbx_seq_one_letter_code
_entity_poly.pdbx_strand_id
1 'polypeptide(L)'
;MIHTFTVRNDQRGLLFKKGSFVKSLRPGTYRFAAWSGYTMTMMNLAEPFAVPGKELMFFLKDGELRSELAIVEVGDHEYVLHYEDGRFSRLLTPGKYAFWNVAVSHDFRRIDVRVPELGPEIERSILPKLAGYYHMHEVASWETGLLFYDNVLQRELRPGRYYFWRGPVSVALKNVDLRQQQLDMTGQEIMTEDKVTLRLNFVCQYRIVHPLKALEIRGFDEQMYILLQLILREYVGTMKLDDLLRTKQEIGAYALGKLNERSEEYGVAFQSAGVKDVILPGDVRDILNTVLLAEKKAQANLITRREETASTRSLLNTAKLMDENVTLYRLKELEFLEKICEKIGTISLTGGGGSLLEGLNSLLAANGAGGAGGAGSTGSAG
;
A
#
# COMPACT_ATOMS: atom_id res chain seq x y z
N MET A 1 19.25 46.22 68.80
CA MET A 1 19.30 44.85 68.19
C MET A 1 20.21 44.90 66.97
N ILE A 2 21.09 43.91 66.82
CA ILE A 2 21.95 43.74 65.62
C ILE A 2 21.46 42.48 64.90
N HIS A 3 21.21 42.59 63.61
CA HIS A 3 20.95 41.46 62.73
C HIS A 3 22.30 40.88 62.23
N THR A 4 22.54 39.60 62.44
CA THR A 4 23.72 38.91 61.93
C THR A 4 23.31 38.00 60.80
N PHE A 5 23.96 38.14 59.63
CA PHE A 5 23.75 37.33 58.43
C PHE A 5 25.06 36.59 58.12
N THR A 6 24.97 35.27 57.91
CA THR A 6 26.13 34.46 57.49
C THR A 6 25.92 33.97 56.08
N VAL A 7 26.83 34.38 55.17
CA VAL A 7 26.88 33.92 53.78
C VAL A 7 27.83 32.74 53.70
N ARG A 8 27.36 31.60 53.21
CA ARG A 8 28.17 30.36 53.08
C ARG A 8 29.00 30.43 51.77
N ASN A 9 29.97 29.50 51.64
CA ASN A 9 30.82 29.42 50.46
C ASN A 9 30.06 29.07 49.15
N ASP A 10 28.97 28.35 49.28
CA ASP A 10 28.07 27.96 48.22
C ASP A 10 27.01 29.02 47.90
N GLN A 11 27.07 30.19 48.56
CA GLN A 11 26.09 31.25 48.48
C GLN A 11 26.72 32.64 48.19
N ARG A 12 25.85 33.56 47.72
CA ARG A 12 26.08 34.99 47.73
C ARG A 12 24.93 35.72 48.40
N GLY A 13 25.24 36.74 49.17
CA GLY A 13 24.26 37.59 49.81
C GLY A 13 23.99 38.83 48.93
N LEU A 14 22.71 39.10 48.64
CA LEU A 14 22.28 40.33 48.00
C LEU A 14 21.79 41.28 49.09
N LEU A 15 22.45 42.38 49.31
CA LEU A 15 22.09 43.40 50.32
C LEU A 15 21.12 44.38 49.73
N PHE A 16 19.99 44.56 50.41
CA PHE A 16 18.97 45.60 50.06
C PHE A 16 18.82 46.59 51.19
N LYS A 17 18.60 47.85 50.86
CA LYS A 17 18.26 48.90 51.81
C LYS A 17 16.89 49.48 51.42
N LYS A 18 15.92 49.35 52.29
CA LYS A 18 14.54 49.80 52.02
C LYS A 18 14.02 49.27 50.67
N GLY A 19 14.29 48.01 50.34
CA GLY A 19 13.87 47.34 49.08
C GLY A 19 14.75 47.60 47.86
N SER A 20 15.69 48.59 47.90
CA SER A 20 16.62 48.86 46.80
C SER A 20 17.90 48.06 46.94
N PHE A 21 18.41 47.44 45.84
CA PHE A 21 19.66 46.72 45.83
C PHE A 21 20.84 47.65 46.09
N VAL A 22 21.76 47.24 46.95
CA VAL A 22 22.95 48.01 47.33
C VAL A 22 24.21 47.41 46.74
N LYS A 23 24.50 46.14 47.10
CA LYS A 23 25.69 45.39 46.63
C LYS A 23 25.56 43.90 46.89
N SER A 24 26.39 43.11 46.20
CA SER A 24 26.63 41.70 46.51
C SER A 24 27.58 41.54 47.68
N LEU A 25 27.46 40.42 48.41
CA LEU A 25 28.30 40.08 49.55
C LEU A 25 28.89 38.67 49.32
N ARG A 26 30.21 38.54 49.47
CA ARG A 26 30.94 37.27 49.45
C ARG A 26 30.75 36.46 50.71
N PRO A 27 31.16 35.19 50.78
CA PRO A 27 31.12 34.39 51.99
C PRO A 27 31.71 35.14 53.18
N GLY A 28 31.00 35.10 54.30
CA GLY A 28 31.41 35.81 55.53
C GLY A 28 30.23 36.08 56.46
N THR A 29 30.53 36.66 57.61
CA THR A 29 29.54 37.06 58.60
C THR A 29 29.43 38.59 58.65
N TYR A 30 28.22 39.07 58.38
CA TYR A 30 27.90 40.50 58.30
C TYR A 30 26.93 40.90 59.40
N ARG A 31 27.18 42.03 60.02
CA ARG A 31 26.36 42.57 61.12
C ARG A 31 25.80 43.93 60.77
N PHE A 32 24.49 44.11 60.84
CA PHE A 32 23.85 45.36 60.56
C PHE A 32 22.92 45.76 61.75
N ALA A 33 22.84 47.07 62.01
CA ALA A 33 21.94 47.56 63.04
C ALA A 33 20.47 47.36 62.60
N ALA A 34 19.59 46.83 63.44
CA ALA A 34 18.21 46.47 63.07
C ALA A 34 17.40 47.66 62.54
N TRP A 35 17.72 48.86 62.99
CA TRP A 35 17.04 50.12 62.61
C TRP A 35 17.54 50.66 61.23
N SER A 36 18.57 50.07 60.62
CA SER A 36 19.19 50.54 59.37
C SER A 36 18.37 50.22 58.10
N GLY A 37 17.33 49.34 58.21
CA GLY A 37 16.43 48.97 57.11
C GLY A 37 17.15 48.08 56.07
N TYR A 38 18.24 47.39 56.46
CA TYR A 38 18.91 46.43 55.58
C TYR A 38 18.23 45.07 55.63
N THR A 39 18.01 44.46 54.47
CA THR A 39 17.55 43.09 54.30
C THR A 39 18.55 42.35 53.37
N MET A 40 18.63 41.04 53.54
CA MET A 40 19.54 40.22 52.75
C MET A 40 18.78 39.05 52.13
N THR A 41 19.00 38.84 50.84
CA THR A 41 18.52 37.67 50.12
C THR A 41 19.74 36.76 49.85
N MET A 42 19.64 35.49 50.22
CA MET A 42 20.68 34.50 49.92
C MET A 42 20.42 33.88 48.57
N MET A 43 21.46 33.87 47.71
CA MET A 43 21.44 33.24 46.39
C MET A 43 22.33 32.02 46.41
N ASN A 44 21.84 30.89 45.89
CA ASN A 44 22.61 29.69 45.75
C ASN A 44 23.41 29.74 44.43
N LEU A 45 24.72 29.43 44.48
CA LEU A 45 25.59 29.42 43.29
C LEU A 45 25.29 28.28 42.32
N ALA A 46 24.55 27.24 42.77
CA ALA A 46 24.15 26.12 41.91
C ALA A 46 22.90 26.43 41.08
N GLU A 47 22.17 27.53 41.36
CA GLU A 47 21.00 27.93 40.66
C GLU A 47 21.23 29.13 39.74
N PRO A 48 20.45 29.29 38.66
CA PRO A 48 20.53 30.51 37.85
C PRO A 48 20.27 31.75 38.69
N PHE A 49 20.97 32.87 38.38
CA PHE A 49 20.74 34.14 39.06
C PHE A 49 19.36 34.69 38.64
N ALA A 50 18.40 34.62 39.54
CA ALA A 50 17.09 35.23 39.35
C ALA A 50 16.54 35.72 40.67
N VAL A 51 16.18 36.98 40.76
CA VAL A 51 15.52 37.54 41.91
C VAL A 51 14.04 37.80 41.63
N PRO A 52 13.12 37.13 42.35
CA PRO A 52 11.70 37.24 42.08
C PRO A 52 11.22 38.70 42.13
N GLY A 53 10.52 39.16 41.09
CA GLY A 53 9.95 40.50 41.01
C GLY A 53 10.95 41.62 40.74
N LYS A 54 12.20 41.31 40.39
CA LYS A 54 13.23 42.31 40.04
C LYS A 54 13.94 41.94 38.74
N GLU A 55 14.15 42.93 37.88
CA GLU A 55 14.86 42.74 36.63
C GLU A 55 16.37 42.63 36.83
N LEU A 56 17.03 41.79 36.06
CA LEU A 56 18.46 41.55 36.07
C LEU A 56 19.30 42.83 35.96
N MET A 57 18.86 43.76 35.13
CA MET A 57 19.57 45.03 34.85
C MET A 57 19.87 45.85 36.10
N PHE A 58 19.02 45.82 37.14
CA PHE A 58 19.27 46.57 38.39
C PHE A 58 20.46 46.05 39.17
N PHE A 59 20.78 44.76 39.04
CA PHE A 59 21.88 44.08 39.71
C PHE A 59 23.23 44.26 38.98
N LEU A 60 23.22 44.42 37.65
CA LEU A 60 24.44 44.57 36.83
C LEU A 60 25.20 45.89 37.01
N LYS A 61 24.67 46.79 37.81
CA LYS A 61 25.36 48.04 38.22
C LYS A 61 26.47 47.76 39.23
N ASP A 62 26.38 46.63 39.95
CA ASP A 62 27.46 46.18 40.83
C ASP A 62 28.52 45.45 40.01
N GLY A 63 29.74 46.07 39.92
CA GLY A 63 30.85 45.52 39.12
C GLY A 63 31.38 44.15 39.65
N GLU A 64 31.36 43.98 40.99
CA GLU A 64 31.75 42.67 41.57
C GLU A 64 30.76 41.55 41.19
N LEU A 65 29.48 41.79 41.35
CA LEU A 65 28.46 40.83 40.96
C LEU A 65 28.49 40.54 39.46
N ARG A 66 28.67 41.58 38.63
CA ARG A 66 28.76 41.41 37.19
C ARG A 66 29.92 40.52 36.75
N SER A 67 31.06 40.61 37.44
CA SER A 67 32.26 39.78 37.14
C SER A 67 32.08 38.30 37.52
N GLU A 68 31.17 38.02 38.44
CA GLU A 68 30.85 36.64 38.88
C GLU A 68 29.72 36.01 38.10
N LEU A 69 29.09 36.77 37.15
CA LEU A 69 27.97 36.29 36.35
C LEU A 69 28.33 36.13 34.87
N ALA A 70 28.00 34.99 34.30
CA ALA A 70 27.93 34.77 32.87
C ALA A 70 26.53 35.18 32.40
N ILE A 71 26.48 36.27 31.62
CA ILE A 71 25.18 36.87 31.17
C ILE A 71 24.98 36.53 29.72
N VAL A 72 23.79 36.04 29.40
CA VAL A 72 23.38 35.75 28.02
C VAL A 72 22.03 36.38 27.74
N GLU A 73 21.96 37.14 26.67
CA GLU A 73 20.72 37.67 26.12
C GLU A 73 20.41 36.91 24.85
N VAL A 74 19.21 36.31 24.79
CA VAL A 74 18.72 35.50 23.68
C VAL A 74 17.64 36.32 22.95
N GLY A 75 17.85 36.55 21.65
CA GLY A 75 16.93 37.29 20.79
C GLY A 75 15.71 36.48 20.42
N ASP A 76 14.68 37.15 19.83
CA ASP A 76 13.41 36.55 19.48
C ASP A 76 13.52 35.43 18.42
N HIS A 77 14.58 35.44 17.64
CA HIS A 77 14.83 34.47 16.57
C HIS A 77 15.99 33.52 16.86
N GLU A 78 16.35 33.41 18.14
CA GLU A 78 17.48 32.60 18.57
C GLU A 78 17.07 31.59 19.64
N TYR A 79 17.72 30.44 19.61
CA TYR A 79 17.87 29.56 20.77
C TYR A 79 19.35 29.55 21.16
N VAL A 80 19.60 29.33 22.44
CA VAL A 80 20.97 29.17 22.93
C VAL A 80 21.08 27.83 23.66
N LEU A 81 22.03 27.00 23.19
CA LEU A 81 22.39 25.79 23.90
C LEU A 81 23.41 26.18 25.01
N HIS A 82 23.00 25.92 26.22
CA HIS A 82 23.80 26.19 27.39
C HIS A 82 24.53 24.91 27.87
N TYR A 83 25.84 25.01 27.94
CA TYR A 83 26.70 23.94 28.43
C TYR A 83 27.37 24.38 29.75
N GLU A 84 27.38 23.47 30.71
CA GLU A 84 28.04 23.60 31.98
C GLU A 84 29.21 22.61 32.05
N ASP A 85 30.46 23.10 32.26
CA ASP A 85 31.69 22.29 32.23
C ASP A 85 31.75 21.34 31.02
N GLY A 86 31.39 21.86 29.81
CA GLY A 86 31.41 21.13 28.57
C GLY A 86 30.25 20.15 28.37
N ARG A 87 29.29 20.03 29.32
CA ARG A 87 28.13 19.16 29.22
C ARG A 87 26.87 19.97 28.92
N PHE A 88 26.06 19.50 28.00
CA PHE A 88 24.77 20.13 27.71
C PHE A 88 23.86 20.10 28.96
N SER A 89 23.52 21.29 29.43
CA SER A 89 22.60 21.51 30.56
C SER A 89 21.16 21.73 30.08
N ARG A 90 20.93 22.79 29.32
CA ARG A 90 19.60 23.20 28.87
C ARG A 90 19.61 24.03 27.59
N LEU A 91 18.43 24.20 27.00
CA LEU A 91 18.19 25.18 25.93
C LEU A 91 17.56 26.43 26.54
N LEU A 92 18.05 27.60 26.15
CA LEU A 92 17.50 28.90 26.54
C LEU A 92 16.68 29.45 25.36
N THR A 93 15.47 29.86 25.68
CA THR A 93 14.54 30.55 24.77
C THR A 93 14.75 32.07 24.85
N PRO A 94 14.07 32.89 23.99
CA PRO A 94 14.18 34.32 24.05
C PRO A 94 14.03 34.88 25.47
N GLY A 95 14.99 35.73 25.87
CA GLY A 95 15.04 36.29 27.22
C GLY A 95 16.46 36.65 27.69
N LYS A 96 16.53 37.12 28.94
CA LYS A 96 17.82 37.48 29.58
C LYS A 96 18.08 36.53 30.73
N TYR A 97 19.23 35.90 30.70
CA TYR A 97 19.66 34.91 31.70
C TYR A 97 21.00 35.28 32.28
N ALA A 98 21.24 34.91 33.53
CA ALA A 98 22.52 35.05 34.18
C ALA A 98 22.79 33.78 35.00
N PHE A 99 24.03 33.33 34.94
CA PHE A 99 24.50 32.12 35.63
C PHE A 99 25.77 32.47 36.43
N TRP A 100 25.98 31.80 37.58
CA TRP A 100 27.15 32.04 38.41
C TRP A 100 28.42 31.42 37.79
N ASN A 101 29.35 32.26 37.35
CA ASN A 101 30.62 31.83 36.78
C ASN A 101 31.73 31.74 37.85
N VAL A 102 31.39 31.19 39.01
CA VAL A 102 32.34 31.10 40.15
C VAL A 102 32.87 29.67 40.30
N ALA A 103 32.02 28.67 40.15
CA ALA A 103 32.35 27.25 40.37
C ALA A 103 32.23 26.43 39.08
N VAL A 104 31.48 26.88 38.10
CA VAL A 104 31.13 26.19 36.86
C VAL A 104 31.44 27.08 35.68
N SER A 105 32.05 26.54 34.63
CA SER A 105 32.26 27.26 33.37
C SER A 105 31.06 27.13 32.47
N HIS A 106 30.65 28.22 31.81
CA HIS A 106 29.50 28.25 30.93
C HIS A 106 29.94 28.53 29.48
N ASP A 107 29.44 27.68 28.56
CA ASP A 107 29.55 27.88 27.10
C ASP A 107 28.14 28.05 26.51
N PHE A 108 27.97 29.05 25.62
CA PHE A 108 26.69 29.42 25.03
C PHE A 108 26.81 29.37 23.52
N ARG A 109 26.13 28.36 22.91
CA ARG A 109 26.08 28.21 21.46
C ARG A 109 24.78 28.72 20.92
N ARG A 110 24.85 29.79 20.10
CA ARG A 110 23.66 30.42 19.50
C ARG A 110 23.23 29.68 18.26
N ILE A 111 21.89 29.54 18.10
CA ILE A 111 21.24 28.91 16.97
C ILE A 111 20.20 29.87 16.43
N ASP A 112 20.27 30.17 15.14
CA ASP A 112 19.28 30.99 14.46
C ASP A 112 18.09 30.07 14.01
N VAL A 113 16.91 30.27 14.63
CA VAL A 113 15.71 29.46 14.33
C VAL A 113 14.99 29.90 13.05
N ARG A 114 15.48 30.94 12.35
CA ARG A 114 15.03 31.29 11.00
C ARG A 114 15.54 30.28 9.97
N VAL A 115 16.62 29.56 10.30
CA VAL A 115 17.05 28.36 9.59
C VAL A 115 16.39 27.15 10.25
N PRO A 116 15.34 26.58 9.65
CA PRO A 116 14.52 25.58 10.34
C PRO A 116 15.29 24.26 10.60
N GLU A 117 16.21 23.88 9.72
CA GLU A 117 16.90 22.58 9.79
C GLU A 117 17.92 22.57 10.93
N LEU A 118 17.94 21.50 11.72
CA LEU A 118 18.97 21.30 12.74
C LEU A 118 20.30 21.09 12.04
N GLY A 119 21.29 21.96 12.38
CA GLY A 119 22.64 21.87 11.84
C GLY A 119 23.41 20.66 12.36
N PRO A 120 24.52 20.30 11.68
CA PRO A 120 25.37 19.17 12.05
C PRO A 120 26.09 19.37 13.39
N GLU A 121 26.13 20.60 13.90
CA GLU A 121 26.69 20.97 15.19
C GLU A 121 25.87 20.41 16.38
N ILE A 122 24.63 19.98 16.14
CA ILE A 122 23.78 19.40 17.16
C ILE A 122 24.06 17.90 17.27
N GLU A 123 24.69 17.50 18.36
CA GLU A 123 24.93 16.09 18.62
C GLU A 123 23.62 15.33 18.84
N ARG A 124 23.48 14.18 18.23
CA ARG A 124 22.28 13.32 18.39
C ARG A 124 22.03 12.91 19.84
N SER A 125 23.06 12.86 20.66
CA SER A 125 22.99 12.53 22.08
C SER A 125 22.15 13.51 22.90
N ILE A 126 22.06 14.77 22.47
CA ILE A 126 21.28 15.80 23.19
C ILE A 126 19.85 15.93 22.68
N LEU A 127 19.49 15.33 21.54
CA LEU A 127 18.14 15.42 20.96
C LEU A 127 17.02 15.04 21.94
N PRO A 128 17.13 13.98 22.79
CA PRO A 128 16.09 13.68 23.75
C PRO A 128 15.82 14.82 24.74
N LYS A 129 16.86 15.59 25.11
CA LYS A 129 16.74 16.75 26.00
C LYS A 129 16.11 17.97 25.31
N LEU A 130 16.10 17.98 23.97
CA LEU A 130 15.53 19.03 23.13
C LEU A 130 14.15 18.70 22.61
N ALA A 131 13.51 17.60 23.04
CA ALA A 131 12.28 17.06 22.46
C ALA A 131 11.10 18.07 22.34
N GLY A 132 11.08 19.10 23.17
CA GLY A 132 10.04 20.15 23.10
C GLY A 132 10.28 21.24 22.05
N TYR A 133 11.49 21.34 21.48
CA TYR A 133 11.97 22.46 20.69
C TYR A 133 12.14 22.15 19.20
N TYR A 134 11.94 20.92 18.77
CA TYR A 134 12.00 20.51 17.37
C TYR A 134 10.85 19.60 16.96
N HIS A 135 10.65 19.47 15.66
CA HIS A 135 9.83 18.44 15.03
C HIS A 135 10.75 17.42 14.34
N MET A 136 10.41 16.15 14.46
CA MET A 136 11.06 15.08 13.73
C MET A 136 10.15 14.59 12.62
N HIS A 137 10.68 14.49 11.43
CA HIS A 137 10.02 13.89 10.28
C HIS A 137 10.84 12.70 9.78
N GLU A 138 10.15 11.63 9.41
CA GLU A 138 10.77 10.42 8.87
C GLU A 138 10.29 10.21 7.43
N VAL A 139 11.24 9.95 6.55
CA VAL A 139 11.00 9.50 5.17
C VAL A 139 11.43 8.04 5.12
N ALA A 140 10.49 7.14 4.83
CA ALA A 140 10.75 5.71 4.75
C ALA A 140 11.65 5.37 3.55
N SER A 141 12.23 4.17 3.55
CA SER A 141 13.17 3.73 2.49
C SER A 141 12.54 3.65 1.09
N TRP A 142 11.22 3.58 1.04
CA TRP A 142 10.42 3.49 -0.18
C TRP A 142 9.67 4.78 -0.53
N GLU A 143 9.92 5.87 0.22
CA GLU A 143 9.29 7.16 0.04
C GLU A 143 10.30 8.22 -0.38
N THR A 144 9.80 9.28 -0.97
CA THR A 144 10.49 10.56 -1.06
C THR A 144 9.69 11.61 -0.30
N GLY A 145 10.39 12.51 0.39
CA GLY A 145 9.78 13.61 1.11
C GLY A 145 9.87 14.91 0.31
N LEU A 146 8.75 15.62 0.15
CA LEU A 146 8.73 16.96 -0.40
C LEU A 146 8.70 17.96 0.75
N LEU A 147 9.78 18.71 0.92
CA LEU A 147 9.97 19.66 2.00
C LEU A 147 9.45 21.03 1.60
N PHE A 148 8.57 21.60 2.44
CA PHE A 148 8.00 22.94 2.25
C PHE A 148 8.33 23.82 3.45
N TYR A 149 8.75 25.07 3.17
CA TYR A 149 8.83 26.15 4.14
C TYR A 149 7.79 27.21 3.78
N ASP A 150 6.92 27.52 4.72
CA ASP A 150 5.81 28.46 4.51
C ASP A 150 5.00 28.18 3.23
N ASN A 151 4.72 26.90 2.98
CA ASN A 151 4.07 26.35 1.78
C ASN A 151 4.86 26.49 0.46
N VAL A 152 6.13 26.91 0.51
CA VAL A 152 7.00 26.96 -0.67
C VAL A 152 7.89 25.71 -0.69
N LEU A 153 7.87 24.97 -1.82
CA LEU A 153 8.74 23.82 -2.02
C LEU A 153 10.20 24.24 -1.95
N GLN A 154 10.96 23.57 -1.11
CA GLN A 154 12.42 23.79 -0.97
C GLN A 154 13.22 22.77 -1.73
N ARG A 155 12.98 21.51 -1.44
CA ARG A 155 13.72 20.38 -2.04
C ARG A 155 13.04 19.05 -1.79
N GLU A 156 13.49 18.04 -2.52
CA GLU A 156 13.17 16.64 -2.24
C GLU A 156 14.15 16.06 -1.20
N LEU A 157 13.59 15.29 -0.28
CA LEU A 157 14.34 14.60 0.77
C LEU A 157 14.43 13.11 0.46
N ARG A 158 15.63 12.57 0.56
CA ARG A 158 15.88 11.13 0.49
C ARG A 158 15.40 10.42 1.77
N PRO A 159 15.29 9.09 1.76
CA PRO A 159 15.00 8.34 2.97
C PRO A 159 15.92 8.69 4.13
N GLY A 160 15.32 8.91 5.31
CA GLY A 160 16.06 9.30 6.51
C GLY A 160 15.22 10.01 7.54
N ARG A 161 15.87 10.44 8.62
CA ARG A 161 15.26 11.24 9.68
C ARG A 161 15.78 12.64 9.61
N TYR A 162 14.85 13.60 9.63
CA TYR A 162 15.08 15.01 9.53
C TYR A 162 14.51 15.73 10.75
N TYR A 163 15.24 16.71 11.25
CA TYR A 163 14.91 17.43 12.45
C TYR A 163 14.84 18.92 12.15
N PHE A 164 13.75 19.56 12.58
CA PHE A 164 13.50 20.97 12.29
C PHE A 164 13.11 21.69 13.57
N TRP A 165 13.71 22.88 13.81
CA TRP A 165 13.39 23.72 14.95
C TRP A 165 11.93 24.16 14.92
N ARG A 166 11.34 24.26 16.10
CA ARG A 166 10.09 24.98 16.29
C ARG A 166 10.39 26.46 16.30
N GLY A 167 10.36 27.10 15.17
CA GLY A 167 10.67 28.50 14.94
C GLY A 167 9.54 29.23 14.24
N PRO A 168 9.82 30.43 13.73
CA PRO A 168 8.87 31.25 13.02
C PRO A 168 8.47 30.69 11.63
N VAL A 169 9.33 29.85 11.04
CA VAL A 169 9.13 29.25 9.72
C VAL A 169 8.28 27.98 9.88
N SER A 170 7.18 27.90 9.16
CA SER A 170 6.34 26.70 9.11
C SER A 170 7.01 25.63 8.25
N VAL A 171 7.26 24.46 8.81
CA VAL A 171 7.85 23.32 8.11
C VAL A 171 6.79 22.24 7.88
N ALA A 172 6.57 21.90 6.62
CA ALA A 172 5.69 20.80 6.22
C ALA A 172 6.47 19.80 5.37
N LEU A 173 6.28 18.52 5.66
CA LEU A 173 6.82 17.41 4.87
C LEU A 173 5.67 16.58 4.33
N LYS A 174 5.66 16.36 3.01
CA LYS A 174 4.71 15.46 2.36
C LYS A 174 5.47 14.28 1.80
N ASN A 175 5.19 13.10 2.32
CA ASN A 175 5.78 11.85 1.84
C ASN A 175 4.99 11.29 0.68
N VAL A 176 5.69 10.82 -0.34
CA VAL A 176 5.13 10.17 -1.53
C VAL A 176 5.73 8.77 -1.65
N ASP A 177 4.88 7.76 -1.70
CA ASP A 177 5.28 6.36 -1.86
C ASP A 177 5.67 6.09 -3.32
N LEU A 178 6.91 5.62 -3.55
CA LEU A 178 7.48 5.33 -4.86
C LEU A 178 7.32 3.85 -5.28
N ARG A 179 6.74 3.01 -4.41
CA ARG A 179 6.48 1.61 -4.73
C ARG A 179 5.42 1.50 -5.83
N GLN A 180 5.37 0.33 -6.42
CA GLN A 180 4.29 -0.02 -7.33
C GLN A 180 2.95 -0.02 -6.59
N GLN A 181 2.01 0.71 -7.14
CA GLN A 181 0.65 0.85 -6.63
C GLN A 181 -0.34 0.25 -7.63
N GLN A 182 -1.51 -0.11 -7.15
CA GLN A 182 -2.56 -0.71 -7.95
C GLN A 182 -3.83 0.12 -7.85
N LEU A 183 -4.39 0.44 -9.01
CA LEU A 183 -5.70 1.03 -9.15
C LEU A 183 -6.67 -0.04 -9.63
N ASP A 184 -7.64 -0.40 -8.78
CA ASP A 184 -8.71 -1.33 -9.10
C ASP A 184 -9.97 -0.56 -9.50
N MET A 185 -10.44 -0.81 -10.73
CA MET A 185 -11.70 -0.30 -11.22
C MET A 185 -12.71 -1.45 -11.25
N THR A 186 -13.70 -1.39 -10.37
CA THR A 186 -14.69 -2.46 -10.19
C THR A 186 -16.08 -2.02 -10.63
N GLY A 187 -16.82 -2.94 -11.24
CA GLY A 187 -18.26 -2.78 -11.50
C GLY A 187 -18.63 -1.69 -12.52
N GLN A 188 -17.73 -1.34 -13.45
CA GLN A 188 -18.02 -0.34 -14.46
C GLN A 188 -19.01 -0.87 -15.49
N GLU A 189 -20.19 -0.26 -15.55
CA GLU A 189 -21.18 -0.52 -16.58
C GLU A 189 -20.79 0.21 -17.87
N ILE A 190 -20.57 -0.56 -18.92
CA ILE A 190 -20.18 -0.06 -20.24
C ILE A 190 -21.06 -0.75 -21.28
N MET A 191 -21.44 0.01 -22.30
CA MET A 191 -22.24 -0.50 -23.42
C MET A 191 -21.32 -0.74 -24.62
N THR A 192 -21.44 -1.90 -25.24
CA THR A 192 -20.76 -2.27 -26.48
C THR A 192 -21.39 -1.61 -27.71
N GLU A 193 -20.74 -1.70 -28.89
CA GLU A 193 -21.27 -1.22 -30.17
C GLU A 193 -22.66 -1.83 -30.49
N ASP A 194 -22.86 -3.12 -30.23
CA ASP A 194 -24.10 -3.86 -30.39
C ASP A 194 -25.12 -3.67 -29.23
N LYS A 195 -24.91 -2.62 -28.42
CA LYS A 195 -25.80 -2.15 -27.35
C LYS A 195 -26.01 -3.14 -26.20
N VAL A 196 -25.12 -4.07 -25.99
CA VAL A 196 -25.12 -4.93 -24.84
C VAL A 196 -24.42 -4.21 -23.67
N THR A 197 -25.11 -4.05 -22.56
CA THR A 197 -24.53 -3.50 -21.33
C THR A 197 -23.83 -4.62 -20.59
N LEU A 198 -22.56 -4.40 -20.23
CA LEU A 198 -21.77 -5.34 -19.44
C LEU A 198 -21.09 -4.60 -18.27
N ARG A 199 -20.67 -5.35 -17.26
CA ARG A 199 -19.84 -4.84 -16.17
C ARG A 199 -18.40 -5.32 -16.37
N LEU A 200 -17.48 -4.36 -16.37
CA LEU A 200 -16.06 -4.62 -16.52
C LEU A 200 -15.33 -4.33 -15.20
N ASN A 201 -14.53 -5.29 -14.75
CA ASN A 201 -13.54 -5.11 -13.70
C ASN A 201 -12.17 -5.02 -14.35
N PHE A 202 -11.44 -3.95 -14.05
CA PHE A 202 -10.16 -3.66 -14.66
C PHE A 202 -9.13 -3.29 -13.60
N VAL A 203 -7.87 -3.60 -13.82
CA VAL A 203 -6.77 -3.28 -12.93
C VAL A 203 -5.66 -2.60 -13.71
N CYS A 204 -5.10 -1.57 -13.09
CA CYS A 204 -3.92 -0.89 -13.61
C CYS A 204 -2.85 -0.82 -12.52
N GLN A 205 -1.62 -1.10 -12.86
CA GLN A 205 -0.47 -0.95 -11.96
C GLN A 205 0.41 0.18 -12.44
N TYR A 206 0.78 1.05 -11.52
CA TYR A 206 1.59 2.22 -11.79
C TYR A 206 2.59 2.49 -10.66
N ARG A 207 3.55 3.34 -10.93
CA ARG A 207 4.52 3.84 -9.96
C ARG A 207 4.69 5.34 -10.15
N ILE A 208 4.75 6.09 -9.06
CA ILE A 208 5.04 7.52 -9.10
C ILE A 208 6.51 7.72 -9.45
N VAL A 209 6.78 8.51 -10.50
CA VAL A 209 8.14 8.84 -10.99
C VAL A 209 8.47 10.30 -10.68
N HIS A 210 7.46 11.19 -10.78
CA HIS A 210 7.59 12.62 -10.48
C HIS A 210 6.66 12.99 -9.32
N PRO A 211 7.15 12.88 -8.07
CA PRO A 211 6.33 13.07 -6.87
C PRO A 211 5.63 14.43 -6.79
N LEU A 212 6.29 15.48 -7.27
CA LEU A 212 5.72 16.82 -7.26
C LEU A 212 4.48 16.92 -8.15
N LYS A 213 4.56 16.41 -9.40
CA LYS A 213 3.43 16.42 -10.35
C LYS A 213 2.24 15.64 -9.78
N ALA A 214 2.49 14.48 -9.19
CA ALA A 214 1.43 13.69 -8.57
C ALA A 214 0.76 14.41 -7.39
N LEU A 215 1.52 15.18 -6.62
CA LEU A 215 1.01 15.95 -5.49
C LEU A 215 0.22 17.20 -5.92
N GLU A 216 0.53 17.80 -7.06
CA GLU A 216 -0.17 18.96 -7.62
C GLU A 216 -1.57 18.61 -8.12
N ILE A 217 -1.82 17.33 -8.42
CA ILE A 217 -3.14 16.87 -8.86
C ILE A 217 -4.04 16.65 -7.65
N ARG A 218 -5.08 17.46 -7.56
CA ARG A 218 -6.09 17.30 -6.51
C ARG A 218 -6.88 16.01 -6.74
N GLY A 219 -6.97 15.14 -5.73
CA GLY A 219 -7.69 13.88 -5.83
C GLY A 219 -7.04 12.95 -6.87
N PHE A 220 -5.72 12.78 -6.79
CA PHE A 220 -4.91 12.02 -7.74
C PHE A 220 -5.52 10.67 -8.11
N ASP A 221 -5.94 9.87 -7.13
CA ASP A 221 -6.52 8.55 -7.37
C ASP A 221 -7.86 8.64 -8.12
N GLU A 222 -8.69 9.64 -7.80
CA GLU A 222 -9.97 9.89 -8.49
C GLU A 222 -9.75 10.31 -9.94
N GLN A 223 -8.77 11.17 -10.20
CA GLN A 223 -8.44 11.61 -11.56
C GLN A 223 -7.90 10.45 -12.41
N MET A 224 -7.05 9.61 -11.83
CA MET A 224 -6.56 8.40 -12.45
C MET A 224 -7.69 7.42 -12.76
N TYR A 225 -8.63 7.26 -11.83
CA TYR A 225 -9.80 6.43 -12.02
C TYR A 225 -10.69 6.92 -13.16
N ILE A 226 -10.96 8.23 -13.22
CA ILE A 226 -11.75 8.85 -14.31
C ILE A 226 -11.03 8.67 -15.65
N LEU A 227 -9.73 8.92 -15.72
CA LEU A 227 -8.93 8.73 -16.92
C LEU A 227 -9.08 7.30 -17.46
N LEU A 228 -8.89 6.31 -16.58
CA LEU A 228 -9.03 4.90 -16.94
C LEU A 228 -10.44 4.55 -17.41
N GLN A 229 -11.46 5.08 -16.74
CA GLN A 229 -12.86 4.89 -17.09
C GLN A 229 -13.17 5.42 -18.50
N LEU A 230 -12.67 6.61 -18.84
CA LEU A 230 -12.88 7.20 -20.16
C LEU A 230 -12.20 6.38 -21.27
N ILE A 231 -10.97 5.96 -21.06
CA ILE A 231 -10.22 5.11 -22.02
C ILE A 231 -10.96 3.80 -22.28
N LEU A 232 -11.45 3.16 -21.23
CA LEU A 232 -12.16 1.88 -21.37
C LEU A 232 -13.53 2.04 -22.04
N ARG A 233 -14.26 3.12 -21.73
CA ARG A 233 -15.54 3.41 -22.41
C ARG A 233 -15.36 3.67 -23.89
N GLU A 234 -14.33 4.42 -24.26
CA GLU A 234 -13.99 4.68 -25.65
C GLU A 234 -13.74 3.38 -26.39
N TYR A 235 -12.86 2.52 -25.86
CA TYR A 235 -12.48 1.29 -26.52
C TYR A 235 -13.60 0.27 -26.60
N VAL A 236 -14.28 -0.02 -25.49
CA VAL A 236 -15.37 -1.01 -25.44
C VAL A 236 -16.57 -0.57 -26.25
N GLY A 237 -16.86 0.74 -26.33
CA GLY A 237 -17.94 1.29 -27.13
C GLY A 237 -17.78 1.10 -28.64
N THR A 238 -16.59 0.83 -29.13
CA THR A 238 -16.29 0.55 -30.54
C THR A 238 -16.28 -0.94 -30.87
N MET A 239 -16.46 -1.83 -29.90
CA MET A 239 -16.36 -3.28 -30.07
C MET A 239 -17.72 -3.97 -29.89
N LYS A 240 -17.94 -5.03 -30.67
CA LYS A 240 -19.06 -5.97 -30.45
C LYS A 240 -18.72 -6.91 -29.30
N LEU A 241 -19.76 -7.44 -28.64
CA LEU A 241 -19.59 -8.33 -27.48
C LEU A 241 -18.71 -9.55 -27.79
N ASP A 242 -18.95 -10.21 -28.93
CA ASP A 242 -18.18 -11.41 -29.30
C ASP A 242 -16.70 -11.11 -29.51
N ASP A 243 -16.37 -9.99 -30.14
CA ASP A 243 -14.99 -9.55 -30.36
C ASP A 243 -14.33 -9.17 -29.03
N LEU A 244 -15.03 -8.46 -28.17
CA LEU A 244 -14.55 -8.09 -26.84
C LEU A 244 -14.22 -9.33 -25.99
N LEU A 245 -15.07 -10.36 -26.02
CA LEU A 245 -14.82 -11.60 -25.27
C LEU A 245 -13.65 -12.40 -25.85
N ARG A 246 -13.40 -12.28 -27.17
CA ARG A 246 -12.30 -12.96 -27.86
C ARG A 246 -10.96 -12.27 -27.62
N THR A 247 -10.92 -10.93 -27.58
CA THR A 247 -9.71 -10.12 -27.57
C THR A 247 -9.45 -9.42 -26.22
N LYS A 248 -9.83 -10.04 -25.11
CA LYS A 248 -9.66 -9.47 -23.74
C LYS A 248 -8.26 -8.93 -23.45
N GLN A 249 -7.22 -9.56 -23.98
CA GLN A 249 -5.83 -9.14 -23.76
C GLN A 249 -5.50 -7.84 -24.49
N GLU A 250 -6.14 -7.57 -25.62
CA GLU A 250 -5.93 -6.36 -26.42
C GLU A 250 -6.47 -5.11 -25.70
N ILE A 251 -7.56 -5.27 -24.92
CA ILE A 251 -8.10 -4.18 -24.08
C ILE A 251 -7.02 -3.64 -23.13
N GLY A 252 -6.31 -4.55 -22.46
CA GLY A 252 -5.22 -4.19 -21.55
C GLY A 252 -4.09 -3.44 -22.25
N ALA A 253 -3.67 -3.95 -23.41
CA ALA A 253 -2.61 -3.33 -24.21
C ALA A 253 -3.00 -1.94 -24.73
N TYR A 254 -4.21 -1.78 -25.23
CA TYR A 254 -4.75 -0.49 -25.67
C TYR A 254 -4.80 0.51 -24.51
N ALA A 255 -5.40 0.11 -23.38
CA ALA A 255 -5.50 0.96 -22.21
C ALA A 255 -4.11 1.39 -21.71
N LEU A 256 -3.15 0.46 -21.66
CA LEU A 256 -1.79 0.76 -21.24
C LEU A 256 -1.11 1.75 -22.21
N GLY A 257 -1.31 1.61 -23.51
CA GLY A 257 -0.82 2.55 -24.52
C GLY A 257 -1.36 3.97 -24.28
N LYS A 258 -2.67 4.09 -24.11
CA LYS A 258 -3.34 5.38 -23.85
C LYS A 258 -2.97 6.00 -22.50
N LEU A 259 -2.79 5.20 -21.47
CA LEU A 259 -2.32 5.65 -20.18
C LEU A 259 -0.88 6.17 -20.26
N ASN A 260 -0.01 5.50 -21.02
CA ASN A 260 1.38 5.91 -21.22
C ASN A 260 1.51 7.22 -22.00
N GLU A 261 0.61 7.54 -22.92
CA GLU A 261 0.56 8.85 -23.58
C GLU A 261 0.38 10.01 -22.57
N ARG A 262 -0.25 9.75 -21.43
CA ARG A 262 -0.48 10.74 -20.36
C ARG A 262 0.39 10.55 -19.11
N SER A 263 1.28 9.61 -19.12
CA SER A 263 2.12 9.26 -17.98
C SER A 263 2.91 10.45 -17.43
N GLU A 264 3.40 11.32 -18.32
CA GLU A 264 4.17 12.50 -17.94
C GLU A 264 3.33 13.59 -17.28
N GLU A 265 2.07 13.74 -17.69
CA GLU A 265 1.12 14.70 -17.09
C GLU A 265 0.83 14.35 -15.63
N TYR A 266 0.65 13.07 -15.34
CA TYR A 266 0.36 12.55 -13.99
C TYR A 266 1.63 12.28 -13.15
N GLY A 267 2.81 12.36 -13.75
CA GLY A 267 4.07 12.07 -13.07
C GLY A 267 4.23 10.60 -12.66
N VAL A 268 3.64 9.68 -13.43
CA VAL A 268 3.64 8.23 -13.16
C VAL A 268 4.20 7.43 -14.33
N ALA A 269 4.62 6.21 -14.05
CA ALA A 269 4.92 5.20 -15.06
C ALA A 269 3.93 4.04 -14.89
N PHE A 270 3.10 3.82 -15.90
CA PHE A 270 2.20 2.68 -15.95
C PHE A 270 2.97 1.43 -16.34
N GLN A 271 2.82 0.35 -15.58
CA GLN A 271 3.57 -0.88 -15.77
C GLN A 271 2.74 -1.98 -16.43
N SER A 272 1.49 -2.12 -15.98
CA SER A 272 0.57 -3.09 -16.53
C SER A 272 -0.87 -2.62 -16.40
N ALA A 273 -1.70 -3.05 -17.34
CA ALA A 273 -3.12 -2.81 -17.33
C ALA A 273 -3.83 -4.05 -17.89
N GLY A 274 -4.96 -4.44 -17.34
CA GLY A 274 -5.66 -5.62 -17.78
C GLY A 274 -7.09 -5.77 -17.25
N VAL A 275 -7.86 -6.53 -17.98
CA VAL A 275 -9.22 -6.92 -17.60
C VAL A 275 -9.14 -8.01 -16.54
N LYS A 276 -9.76 -7.80 -15.41
CA LYS A 276 -9.92 -8.78 -14.34
C LYS A 276 -11.05 -9.74 -14.67
N ASP A 277 -12.24 -9.15 -14.90
CA ASP A 277 -13.47 -9.88 -15.22
C ASP A 277 -14.35 -9.09 -16.18
N VAL A 278 -15.14 -9.84 -16.98
CA VAL A 278 -16.27 -9.33 -17.76
C VAL A 278 -17.53 -10.01 -17.25
N ILE A 279 -18.44 -9.26 -16.68
CA ILE A 279 -19.68 -9.74 -16.11
C ILE A 279 -20.81 -9.37 -17.06
N LEU A 280 -21.48 -10.38 -17.61
CA LEU A 280 -22.63 -10.21 -18.51
C LEU A 280 -23.93 -10.22 -17.70
N PRO A 281 -24.97 -9.48 -18.15
CA PRO A 281 -26.33 -9.63 -17.63
C PRO A 281 -26.82 -11.10 -17.76
N GLY A 282 -27.65 -11.53 -16.83
CA GLY A 282 -28.13 -12.92 -16.77
C GLY A 282 -28.74 -13.40 -18.09
N ASP A 283 -29.64 -12.60 -18.65
CA ASP A 283 -30.36 -12.92 -19.91
C ASP A 283 -29.40 -13.11 -21.09
N VAL A 284 -28.41 -12.22 -21.24
CA VAL A 284 -27.38 -12.30 -22.30
C VAL A 284 -26.53 -13.54 -22.14
N ARG A 285 -26.10 -13.82 -20.92
CA ARG A 285 -25.32 -15.01 -20.59
C ARG A 285 -26.07 -16.31 -20.91
N ASP A 286 -27.35 -16.35 -20.60
CA ASP A 286 -28.20 -17.55 -20.82
C ASP A 286 -28.45 -17.79 -22.33
N ILE A 287 -28.63 -16.71 -23.11
CA ILE A 287 -28.70 -16.79 -24.58
C ILE A 287 -27.38 -17.31 -25.14
N LEU A 288 -26.23 -16.75 -24.74
CA LEU A 288 -24.93 -17.17 -25.23
C LEU A 288 -24.62 -18.63 -24.87
N ASN A 289 -25.00 -19.07 -23.66
CA ASN A 289 -24.88 -20.46 -23.24
C ASN A 289 -25.74 -21.40 -24.11
N THR A 290 -26.94 -20.97 -24.47
CA THR A 290 -27.83 -21.75 -25.32
C THR A 290 -27.25 -21.91 -26.73
N VAL A 291 -26.72 -20.83 -27.32
CA VAL A 291 -26.06 -20.87 -28.64
C VAL A 291 -24.83 -21.78 -28.57
N LEU A 292 -23.98 -21.65 -27.55
CA LEU A 292 -22.77 -22.47 -27.37
C LEU A 292 -23.14 -23.96 -27.25
N LEU A 293 -24.18 -24.29 -26.48
CA LEU A 293 -24.65 -25.66 -26.35
C LEU A 293 -25.14 -26.22 -27.66
N ALA A 294 -25.86 -25.41 -28.45
CA ALA A 294 -26.32 -25.82 -29.79
C ALA A 294 -25.15 -26.05 -30.75
N GLU A 295 -24.16 -25.19 -30.77
CA GLU A 295 -22.96 -25.36 -31.57
C GLU A 295 -22.18 -26.61 -31.19
N LYS A 296 -21.96 -26.86 -29.88
CA LYS A 296 -21.27 -28.04 -29.40
C LYS A 296 -21.98 -29.32 -29.71
N LYS A 297 -23.35 -29.33 -29.61
CA LYS A 297 -24.17 -30.45 -30.06
C LYS A 297 -24.05 -30.71 -31.56
N ALA A 298 -24.08 -29.65 -32.37
CA ALA A 298 -23.90 -29.78 -33.83
C ALA A 298 -22.52 -30.36 -34.18
N GLN A 299 -21.45 -29.88 -33.52
CA GLN A 299 -20.07 -30.39 -33.68
C GLN A 299 -19.98 -31.88 -33.28
N ALA A 300 -20.55 -32.23 -32.11
CA ALA A 300 -20.57 -33.62 -31.64
C ALA A 300 -21.28 -34.52 -32.62
N ASN A 301 -22.46 -34.12 -33.11
CA ASN A 301 -23.21 -34.87 -34.10
C ASN A 301 -22.44 -35.07 -35.43
N LEU A 302 -21.71 -34.04 -35.85
CA LEU A 302 -20.87 -34.12 -37.05
C LEU A 302 -19.69 -35.11 -36.89
N ILE A 303 -19.08 -35.11 -35.73
CA ILE A 303 -18.03 -36.09 -35.37
C ILE A 303 -18.63 -37.49 -35.35
N THR A 304 -19.73 -37.70 -34.61
CA THR A 304 -20.40 -39.01 -34.53
C THR A 304 -20.74 -39.54 -35.90
N ARG A 305 -21.37 -38.73 -36.78
CA ARG A 305 -21.68 -39.14 -38.15
C ARG A 305 -20.48 -39.50 -39.00
N ARG A 306 -19.35 -38.79 -38.81
CA ARG A 306 -18.07 -39.11 -39.47
C ARG A 306 -17.52 -40.48 -39.00
N GLU A 307 -17.56 -40.69 -37.68
CA GLU A 307 -17.16 -41.96 -37.08
C GLU A 307 -18.03 -43.13 -37.52
N GLU A 308 -19.38 -42.96 -37.54
CA GLU A 308 -20.32 -43.95 -38.05
C GLU A 308 -20.07 -44.27 -39.54
N THR A 309 -19.82 -43.24 -40.36
CA THR A 309 -19.50 -43.43 -41.77
C THR A 309 -18.17 -44.16 -41.95
N ALA A 310 -17.14 -43.79 -41.17
CA ALA A 310 -15.84 -44.46 -41.21
C ALA A 310 -15.97 -45.92 -40.75
N SER A 311 -16.70 -46.17 -39.68
CA SER A 311 -17.00 -47.52 -39.17
C SER A 311 -17.75 -48.36 -40.19
N THR A 312 -18.80 -47.80 -40.81
CA THR A 312 -19.58 -48.49 -41.86
C THR A 312 -18.72 -48.83 -43.09
N ARG A 313 -17.86 -47.91 -43.53
CA ARG A 313 -16.88 -48.17 -44.59
C ARG A 313 -15.87 -49.27 -44.22
N SER A 314 -15.40 -49.24 -42.99
CA SER A 314 -14.48 -50.27 -42.48
C SER A 314 -15.19 -51.64 -42.46
N LEU A 315 -16.42 -51.72 -41.97
CA LEU A 315 -17.22 -52.93 -41.98
C LEU A 315 -17.48 -53.45 -43.41
N LEU A 316 -17.82 -52.52 -44.36
CA LEU A 316 -18.02 -52.90 -45.76
C LEU A 316 -16.73 -53.45 -46.39
N ASN A 317 -15.60 -52.83 -46.13
CA ASN A 317 -14.30 -53.31 -46.61
C ASN A 317 -13.94 -54.70 -46.00
N THR A 318 -14.21 -54.86 -44.71
CA THR A 318 -14.02 -56.12 -43.99
C THR A 318 -14.94 -57.20 -44.58
N ALA A 319 -16.21 -56.88 -44.86
CA ALA A 319 -17.15 -57.82 -45.52
C ALA A 319 -16.66 -58.25 -46.90
N LYS A 320 -16.21 -57.33 -47.75
CA LYS A 320 -15.61 -57.67 -49.06
C LYS A 320 -14.42 -58.59 -48.95
N LEU A 321 -13.50 -58.35 -47.99
CA LEU A 321 -12.36 -59.19 -47.75
C LEU A 321 -12.76 -60.59 -47.26
N MET A 322 -13.86 -60.69 -46.52
CA MET A 322 -14.42 -61.99 -46.07
C MET A 322 -15.05 -62.77 -47.21
N ASP A 323 -15.75 -62.07 -48.17
CA ASP A 323 -16.30 -62.71 -49.36
C ASP A 323 -15.21 -63.30 -50.28
N GLU A 324 -14.05 -62.61 -50.36
CA GLU A 324 -12.92 -63.05 -51.19
C GLU A 324 -12.05 -64.12 -50.51
N ASN A 325 -12.13 -64.32 -49.16
CA ASN A 325 -11.26 -65.23 -48.43
C ASN A 325 -12.03 -66.04 -47.35
N VAL A 326 -12.40 -67.26 -47.64
CA VAL A 326 -13.13 -68.20 -46.79
C VAL A 326 -12.40 -68.45 -45.47
N THR A 327 -11.09 -68.40 -45.45
CA THR A 327 -10.28 -68.61 -44.22
C THR A 327 -10.43 -67.43 -43.27
N LEU A 328 -10.47 -66.21 -43.78
CA LEU A 328 -10.68 -65.00 -43.01
C LEU A 328 -12.07 -64.96 -42.42
N TYR A 329 -13.06 -65.42 -43.16
CA TYR A 329 -14.46 -65.54 -42.67
C TYR A 329 -14.52 -66.48 -41.47
N ARG A 330 -13.92 -67.67 -41.52
CA ARG A 330 -13.87 -68.61 -40.41
C ARG A 330 -13.14 -68.09 -39.20
N LEU A 331 -12.03 -67.32 -39.38
CA LEU A 331 -11.31 -66.68 -38.29
C LEU A 331 -12.16 -65.64 -37.56
N LYS A 332 -12.91 -64.83 -38.30
CA LYS A 332 -13.83 -63.84 -37.73
C LYS A 332 -15.04 -64.46 -37.06
N GLU A 333 -15.50 -65.61 -37.54
CA GLU A 333 -16.53 -66.41 -36.91
C GLU A 333 -16.08 -66.95 -35.55
N LEU A 334 -14.86 -67.41 -35.44
CA LEU A 334 -14.25 -67.85 -34.20
C LEU A 334 -14.03 -66.67 -33.22
N GLU A 335 -13.57 -65.51 -33.68
CA GLU A 335 -13.40 -64.31 -32.87
C GLU A 335 -14.76 -63.81 -32.31
N PHE A 336 -15.82 -63.94 -33.13
CA PHE A 336 -17.16 -63.56 -32.70
C PHE A 336 -17.71 -64.54 -31.64
N LEU A 337 -17.45 -65.83 -31.82
CA LEU A 337 -17.79 -66.85 -30.81
C LEU A 337 -17.02 -66.67 -29.50
N GLU A 338 -15.72 -66.31 -29.59
CA GLU A 338 -14.92 -65.96 -28.41
C GLU A 338 -15.52 -64.79 -27.63
N LYS A 339 -15.92 -63.71 -28.31
CA LYS A 339 -16.56 -62.55 -27.69
C LYS A 339 -17.93 -62.89 -27.10
N ILE A 340 -18.68 -63.84 -27.69
CA ILE A 340 -19.93 -64.31 -27.13
C ILE A 340 -19.66 -65.12 -25.88
N CYS A 341 -18.64 -66.00 -25.91
CA CYS A 341 -18.26 -66.85 -24.77
C CYS A 341 -17.74 -66.02 -23.59
N GLU A 342 -17.03 -64.89 -23.84
CA GLU A 342 -16.59 -63.96 -22.78
C GLU A 342 -17.76 -63.27 -22.05
N LYS A 343 -18.88 -63.05 -22.74
CA LYS A 343 -20.06 -62.37 -22.16
C LYS A 343 -21.08 -63.32 -21.55
N ILE A 344 -21.02 -64.61 -21.86
CA ILE A 344 -21.98 -65.62 -21.38
C ILE A 344 -21.20 -66.62 -20.50
N GLY A 345 -21.41 -66.57 -19.17
CA GLY A 345 -20.70 -67.35 -18.17
C GLY A 345 -20.94 -68.88 -18.24
N THR A 346 -22.02 -69.36 -18.93
CA THR A 346 -22.29 -70.78 -19.10
C THR A 346 -23.19 -71.02 -20.32
N ILE A 347 -22.74 -71.82 -21.29
CA ILE A 347 -23.53 -72.29 -22.41
C ILE A 347 -23.76 -73.79 -22.25
N SER A 348 -25.01 -74.23 -22.00
CA SER A 348 -25.39 -75.64 -21.97
C SER A 348 -25.89 -76.07 -23.37
N LEU A 349 -25.09 -76.89 -24.05
CA LEU A 349 -25.46 -77.48 -25.32
C LEU A 349 -26.02 -78.87 -25.07
N THR A 350 -27.34 -79.05 -25.07
CA THR A 350 -28.03 -80.35 -25.04
C THR A 350 -28.56 -80.66 -26.45
N GLY A 351 -27.83 -81.56 -27.15
CA GLY A 351 -28.31 -82.05 -28.45
C GLY A 351 -27.23 -82.73 -29.25
N GLY A 352 -27.51 -83.92 -29.71
CA GLY A 352 -26.59 -84.85 -30.36
C GLY A 352 -26.14 -84.41 -31.76
N GLY A 353 -24.85 -84.64 -32.04
CA GLY A 353 -24.30 -84.96 -33.33
C GLY A 353 -24.28 -83.94 -34.47
N GLY A 354 -24.60 -82.66 -34.24
CA GLY A 354 -24.47 -81.60 -35.24
C GLY A 354 -23.36 -80.63 -34.89
N SER A 355 -22.75 -79.95 -35.88
CA SER A 355 -21.68 -78.94 -35.67
C SER A 355 -22.18 -77.88 -34.70
N LEU A 356 -21.31 -77.50 -33.73
CA LEU A 356 -21.59 -76.38 -32.72
C LEU A 356 -22.16 -75.13 -33.37
N LEU A 357 -21.85 -74.87 -34.62
CA LEU A 357 -22.29 -73.74 -35.41
C LEU A 357 -23.75 -73.84 -35.86
N GLU A 358 -24.25 -75.06 -36.15
CA GLU A 358 -25.70 -75.22 -36.50
C GLU A 358 -26.58 -75.09 -35.27
N GLY A 359 -26.12 -75.49 -34.08
CA GLY A 359 -26.84 -75.28 -32.83
C GLY A 359 -26.96 -73.80 -32.41
N LEU A 360 -25.88 -73.02 -32.61
CA LEU A 360 -25.91 -71.59 -32.37
C LEU A 360 -26.75 -70.81 -33.39
N ASN A 361 -26.73 -71.18 -34.66
CA ASN A 361 -27.57 -70.57 -35.67
C ASN A 361 -29.07 -70.82 -35.45
N SER A 362 -29.44 -72.00 -34.93
CA SER A 362 -30.84 -72.29 -34.59
C SER A 362 -31.32 -71.46 -33.38
N LEU A 363 -30.47 -71.13 -32.42
CA LEU A 363 -30.76 -70.26 -31.28
C LEU A 363 -30.88 -68.77 -31.70
N LEU A 364 -30.09 -68.30 -32.65
CA LEU A 364 -30.12 -66.96 -33.18
C LEU A 364 -31.40 -66.75 -34.06
N ALA A 365 -31.77 -67.75 -34.83
CA ALA A 365 -33.02 -67.73 -35.63
C ALA A 365 -34.28 -67.78 -34.76
N ALA A 366 -34.24 -68.43 -33.58
CA ALA A 366 -35.36 -68.47 -32.65
C ALA A 366 -35.59 -67.12 -31.92
N ASN A 367 -34.53 -66.34 -31.68
CA ASN A 367 -34.64 -65.01 -31.08
C ASN A 367 -35.03 -63.92 -32.10
N GLY A 368 -34.89 -64.09 -33.38
CA GLY A 368 -35.30 -63.15 -34.42
C GLY A 368 -36.80 -63.23 -34.78
N ALA A 369 -37.51 -64.24 -34.33
CA ALA A 369 -38.98 -64.43 -34.66
C ALA A 369 -39.96 -63.91 -33.60
N GLY A 370 -39.47 -63.32 -32.52
CA GLY A 370 -40.31 -62.87 -31.39
C GLY A 370 -40.74 -61.40 -31.38
N GLY A 371 -40.64 -60.70 -32.50
CA GLY A 371 -40.91 -59.29 -32.52
C GLY A 371 -41.89 -58.74 -33.54
N ALA A 372 -43.04 -59.47 -33.76
CA ALA A 372 -44.11 -58.90 -34.53
C ALA A 372 -45.50 -59.42 -34.03
N GLY A 373 -46.22 -58.61 -33.35
CA GLY A 373 -47.67 -58.91 -33.08
C GLY A 373 -48.14 -58.28 -31.79
N GLY A 374 -48.95 -57.24 -31.90
CA GLY A 374 -49.80 -56.75 -30.82
C GLY A 374 -50.18 -55.30 -30.92
N ALA A 375 -50.96 -54.99 -31.95
CA ALA A 375 -51.78 -53.76 -31.99
C ALA A 375 -53.09 -53.96 -31.16
N GLY A 376 -53.54 -52.90 -30.53
CA GLY A 376 -54.96 -52.87 -29.99
C GLY A 376 -55.01 -52.07 -28.69
N SER A 377 -55.35 -50.88 -28.71
CA SER A 377 -56.62 -50.21 -28.57
C SER A 377 -56.95 -49.75 -27.15
N THR A 378 -57.38 -48.50 -27.16
CA THR A 378 -58.39 -47.84 -26.34
C THR A 378 -58.09 -47.49 -24.88
N GLY A 379 -58.34 -46.21 -24.63
CA GLY A 379 -59.16 -45.76 -23.57
C GLY A 379 -58.63 -44.63 -22.68
N SER A 380 -58.99 -43.42 -23.04
CA SER A 380 -59.74 -42.43 -22.28
C SER A 380 -59.41 -42.16 -20.84
N ALA A 381 -59.31 -40.87 -20.62
CA ALA A 381 -59.72 -40.09 -19.45
C ALA A 381 -58.79 -39.95 -18.26
N GLY A 382 -58.59 -38.67 -17.94
CA GLY A 382 -58.20 -38.16 -16.67
C GLY A 382 -57.18 -37.06 -16.81
#